data_de9e4322a35b4d7fbb0a54ca407ca74e
#
_entry.id   de9e4322a35b4d7fbb0a54ca407ca74e
#
_cell.length_a   1.000
_cell.length_b   1.000
_cell.length_c   1.000
_cell.angle_alpha   90.00
_cell.angle_beta   90.00
_cell.angle_gamma   90.00
#
_symmetry.space_group_name_H-M   'P 1'
#
loop_
_entity.id
_entity.type
_entity.pdbx_description
1 polymer ?
#
loop_
_entity_poly.entity_id
_entity_poly.type
_entity_poly.pdbx_seq_one_letter_code
_entity_poly.pdbx_strand_id
1 'polypeptide(L)'
;MVGALEVFNPSKYWGFSYRNTWKNRSKLRSLSKSAIKELDNLELIKEIYNEPRQYKKLTDFIKKNLYSNLVVFGMGGSSLGTKAIFEALNYSKKGKKNLHIINNVDGDSFEKLFKGIKIKDSLFIFVSKSGDTIEIKNLVKETFKKISEKKVNHQKRVLFITEFRESFLDKFGRAKKVPTFYINKNLGGRFSVLSPSSMIPCELAGINSREILTGAKDTYERLRRERFISVTRLANFYYNNYLDGKNISIVMPYKDNLNSFGEWFMQLWGESLGKQGKGRKNIGLTPINYLGPRDQHSQMQLVLDGPKNKTITFITVRKSQVLNKRLENLALLEQSATFEATKERKIPSVKFETRRLDGPALGSIFLIFQLTAILLAKNLNINPFDQPAVELIKKRLKS
;
A
#
# COMPACT_ATOMS: atom_id res chain seq x y z
N MET A 1 -35.70 -8.53 0.32
CA MET A 1 -35.40 -7.99 1.66
C MET A 1 -33.99 -7.39 1.63
N VAL A 2 -33.85 -6.13 2.00
CA VAL A 2 -32.54 -5.48 2.15
C VAL A 2 -31.97 -5.96 3.48
N GLY A 3 -30.82 -6.64 3.49
CA GLY A 3 -30.19 -7.14 4.70
C GLY A 3 -29.88 -6.03 5.72
N ALA A 4 -29.79 -6.39 6.99
CA ALA A 4 -29.40 -5.47 8.05
C ALA A 4 -27.99 -4.91 7.81
N LEU A 5 -27.76 -3.67 8.24
CA LEU A 5 -26.42 -3.07 8.25
C LEU A 5 -25.58 -3.76 9.33
N GLU A 6 -24.50 -4.40 8.91
CA GLU A 6 -23.53 -4.99 9.83
C GLU A 6 -22.38 -4.01 10.05
N VAL A 7 -22.04 -3.73 11.31
CA VAL A 7 -20.97 -2.78 11.70
C VAL A 7 -19.88 -3.52 12.45
N PHE A 8 -18.63 -3.26 12.08
CA PHE A 8 -17.43 -3.86 12.65
C PHE A 8 -16.39 -2.81 12.96
N ASN A 9 -15.65 -3.01 14.04
CA ASN A 9 -14.54 -2.15 14.46
C ASN A 9 -13.25 -2.97 14.57
N PRO A 10 -12.58 -3.27 13.43
CA PRO A 10 -11.36 -4.07 13.42
C PRO A 10 -10.20 -3.41 14.17
N SER A 11 -10.29 -2.11 14.43
CA SER A 11 -9.33 -1.36 15.23
C SER A 11 -10.01 -0.21 15.97
N LYS A 12 -9.28 0.47 16.87
CA LYS A 12 -9.76 1.73 17.48
C LYS A 12 -9.70 2.92 16.50
N TYR A 13 -9.09 2.72 15.34
CA TYR A 13 -8.88 3.76 14.32
C TYR A 13 -9.92 3.70 13.21
N TRP A 14 -10.35 2.50 12.81
CA TRP A 14 -11.26 2.26 11.70
C TRP A 14 -12.44 1.40 12.10
N GLY A 15 -13.62 1.81 11.65
CA GLY A 15 -14.80 0.98 11.56
C GLY A 15 -15.15 0.73 10.09
N PHE A 16 -15.82 -0.36 9.79
CA PHE A 16 -16.46 -0.56 8.51
C PHE A 16 -17.86 -1.13 8.67
N SER A 17 -18.68 -0.85 7.68
CA SER A 17 -20.05 -1.36 7.61
C SER A 17 -20.38 -1.79 6.20
N TYR A 18 -21.19 -2.81 6.09
CA TYR A 18 -21.76 -3.25 4.81
C TYR A 18 -23.14 -3.87 5.04
N ARG A 19 -23.93 -3.96 3.97
CA ARG A 19 -25.18 -4.72 4.00
C ARG A 19 -24.95 -6.07 3.35
N ASN A 20 -25.39 -7.09 4.04
CA ASN A 20 -25.33 -8.45 3.53
C ASN A 20 -26.41 -8.63 2.46
N THR A 21 -26.00 -8.85 1.21
CA THR A 21 -26.90 -9.01 0.06
C THR A 21 -26.91 -10.45 -0.49
N TRP A 22 -26.07 -11.33 0.01
CA TRP A 22 -25.99 -12.69 -0.50
C TRP A 22 -26.92 -13.68 0.20
N LYS A 23 -27.42 -14.64 -0.58
CA LYS A 23 -28.39 -15.65 -0.13
C LYS A 23 -27.77 -16.71 0.78
N ASN A 24 -26.53 -17.10 0.55
CA ASN A 24 -25.83 -18.15 1.30
C ASN A 24 -25.01 -17.52 2.45
N ARG A 25 -25.53 -17.59 3.66
CA ARG A 25 -24.78 -17.29 4.87
C ARG A 25 -23.86 -18.46 5.20
N SER A 26 -22.63 -18.46 4.69
CA SER A 26 -21.61 -19.31 5.32
C SER A 26 -21.56 -18.92 6.82
N LYS A 27 -21.74 -19.89 7.72
CA LYS A 27 -21.62 -19.64 9.17
C LYS A 27 -20.26 -18.99 9.42
N LEU A 28 -20.27 -17.71 9.74
CA LEU A 28 -19.10 -16.90 10.03
C LEU A 28 -18.44 -17.44 11.29
N ARG A 29 -17.43 -18.27 11.11
CA ARG A 29 -16.63 -18.80 12.22
C ARG A 29 -15.40 -17.93 12.41
N SER A 30 -15.09 -17.65 13.67
CA SER A 30 -13.77 -17.15 14.05
C SER A 30 -12.70 -18.14 13.55
N LEU A 31 -11.48 -17.65 13.33
CA LEU A 31 -10.38 -18.52 12.91
C LEU A 31 -10.08 -19.58 14.00
N SER A 32 -9.68 -20.75 13.57
CA SER A 32 -9.18 -21.79 14.46
C SER A 32 -7.86 -21.35 15.11
N LYS A 33 -7.46 -22.02 16.21
CA LYS A 33 -6.17 -21.76 16.85
C LYS A 33 -4.98 -21.98 15.89
N SER A 34 -5.05 -23.01 15.03
CA SER A 34 -4.01 -23.28 14.02
C SER A 34 -3.92 -22.18 12.97
N ALA A 35 -5.06 -21.70 12.46
CA ALA A 35 -5.08 -20.60 11.49
C ALA A 35 -4.57 -19.26 12.09
N ILE A 36 -4.84 -19.00 13.35
CA ILE A 36 -4.27 -17.84 14.07
C ILE A 36 -2.75 -17.98 14.17
N LYS A 37 -2.22 -19.17 14.54
CA LYS A 37 -0.79 -19.42 14.61
C LYS A 37 -0.11 -19.25 13.22
N GLU A 38 -0.78 -19.62 12.14
CA GLU A 38 -0.28 -19.35 10.78
C GLU A 38 -0.12 -17.84 10.54
N LEU A 39 -1.11 -17.03 10.95
CA LEU A 39 -1.03 -15.57 10.83
C LEU A 39 0.06 -14.97 11.71
N ASP A 40 0.20 -15.43 12.96
CA ASP A 40 1.25 -15.01 13.90
C ASP A 40 2.66 -15.22 13.32
N ASN A 41 2.85 -16.23 12.48
CA ASN A 41 4.12 -16.57 11.85
C ASN A 41 4.43 -15.85 10.53
N LEU A 42 3.50 -15.05 10.01
CA LEU A 42 3.73 -14.31 8.78
C LEU A 42 4.86 -13.28 8.93
N GLU A 43 5.71 -13.18 7.93
CA GLU A 43 6.82 -12.22 7.93
C GLU A 43 6.34 -10.77 8.07
N LEU A 44 5.20 -10.42 7.45
CA LEU A 44 4.63 -9.09 7.62
C LEU A 44 4.23 -8.77 9.07
N ILE A 45 3.84 -9.79 9.86
CA ILE A 45 3.51 -9.62 11.27
C ILE A 45 4.78 -9.48 12.10
N LYS A 46 5.80 -10.27 11.83
CA LYS A 46 7.11 -10.12 12.48
C LYS A 46 7.69 -8.72 12.25
N GLU A 47 7.53 -8.17 11.04
CA GLU A 47 8.03 -6.82 10.71
C GLU A 47 7.40 -5.71 11.56
N ILE A 48 6.10 -5.77 11.85
CA ILE A 48 5.45 -4.74 12.67
C ILE A 48 5.88 -4.77 14.14
N TYR A 49 6.46 -5.90 14.62
CA TYR A 49 6.99 -6.04 15.97
C TYR A 49 8.50 -5.79 16.06
N ASN A 50 9.21 -5.91 14.94
CA ASN A 50 10.64 -5.67 14.93
C ASN A 50 10.92 -4.17 14.90
N GLU A 51 11.41 -3.59 16.01
CA GLU A 51 12.11 -2.31 15.91
C GLU A 51 13.37 -2.54 15.07
N PRO A 52 13.50 -1.91 13.91
CA PRO A 52 14.67 -2.14 13.10
C PRO A 52 15.93 -1.68 13.85
N ARG A 53 16.85 -2.60 14.15
CA ARG A 53 18.19 -2.26 14.66
C ARG A 53 18.90 -1.19 13.83
N GLN A 54 18.39 -0.97 12.63
CA GLN A 54 18.87 0.00 11.65
C GLN A 54 18.43 1.44 11.95
N TYR A 55 17.41 1.70 12.82
CA TYR A 55 16.95 3.06 13.11
C TYR A 55 18.02 3.94 13.75
N LYS A 56 18.92 3.40 14.57
CA LYS A 56 20.05 4.18 15.11
C LYS A 56 20.94 4.69 13.97
N LYS A 57 21.33 3.78 13.06
CA LYS A 57 22.12 4.12 11.86
C LYS A 57 21.39 5.14 10.98
N LEU A 58 20.08 5.00 10.83
CA LEU A 58 19.24 5.93 10.09
C LEU A 58 19.19 7.32 10.75
N THR A 59 18.98 7.37 12.05
CA THR A 59 18.97 8.63 12.81
C THR A 59 20.31 9.36 12.71
N ASP A 60 21.42 8.62 12.81
CA ASP A 60 22.77 9.19 12.66
C ASP A 60 22.99 9.71 11.23
N PHE A 61 22.48 9.00 10.22
CA PHE A 61 22.52 9.45 8.82
C PHE A 61 21.71 10.74 8.61
N ILE A 62 20.50 10.81 9.15
CA ILE A 62 19.62 12.01 9.06
C ILE A 62 20.28 13.22 9.70
N LYS A 63 20.87 13.08 10.90
CA LYS A 63 21.54 14.17 11.61
C LYS A 63 22.75 14.71 10.86
N LYS A 64 23.48 13.85 10.15
CA LYS A 64 24.71 14.22 9.43
C LYS A 64 24.49 14.77 8.03
N ASN A 65 23.29 14.61 7.45
CA ASN A 65 23.03 14.96 6.06
C ASN A 65 21.78 15.82 5.93
N LEU A 66 21.97 17.08 5.56
CA LEU A 66 20.85 17.99 5.25
C LEU A 66 20.50 17.83 3.76
N TYR A 67 19.20 17.76 3.47
CA TYR A 67 18.63 17.73 2.13
C TYR A 67 17.19 18.26 2.15
N SER A 68 16.77 18.87 1.05
CA SER A 68 15.42 19.40 0.85
C SER A 68 14.59 18.48 -0.05
N ASN A 69 15.24 17.76 -0.98
CA ASN A 69 14.59 16.84 -1.89
C ASN A 69 14.92 15.40 -1.51
N LEU A 70 13.91 14.56 -1.51
CA LEU A 70 14.02 13.12 -1.34
C LEU A 70 13.54 12.45 -2.63
N VAL A 71 14.43 11.75 -3.31
CA VAL A 71 14.12 11.05 -4.56
C VAL A 71 14.16 9.55 -4.30
N VAL A 72 13.02 8.88 -4.43
CA VAL A 72 12.90 7.44 -4.22
C VAL A 72 12.71 6.74 -5.55
N PHE A 73 13.65 5.87 -5.90
CA PHE A 73 13.60 5.00 -7.05
C PHE A 73 13.16 3.60 -6.60
N GLY A 74 12.03 3.12 -7.12
CA GLY A 74 11.52 1.80 -6.74
C GLY A 74 10.36 1.38 -7.64
N MET A 75 10.31 0.10 -8.01
CA MET A 75 9.24 -0.47 -8.81
C MET A 75 8.20 -1.15 -7.93
N GLY A 76 6.91 -0.95 -8.23
CA GLY A 76 5.81 -1.58 -7.50
C GLY A 76 5.87 -1.38 -5.98
N GLY A 77 5.88 -2.47 -5.20
CA GLY A 77 5.92 -2.41 -3.74
C GLY A 77 7.15 -1.73 -3.12
N SER A 78 8.20 -1.50 -3.91
CA SER A 78 9.39 -0.74 -3.46
C SER A 78 9.15 0.77 -3.41
N SER A 79 8.06 1.29 -3.97
CA SER A 79 7.73 2.72 -4.01
C SER A 79 6.30 3.03 -3.58
N LEU A 80 5.32 2.19 -3.96
CA LEU A 80 3.89 2.48 -3.75
C LEU A 80 3.53 2.67 -2.27
N GLY A 81 4.12 1.87 -1.37
CA GLY A 81 3.92 2.04 0.07
C GLY A 81 4.43 3.38 0.57
N THR A 82 5.65 3.78 0.18
CA THR A 82 6.23 5.09 0.51
C THR A 82 5.37 6.23 -0.02
N LYS A 83 4.94 6.15 -1.28
CA LYS A 83 4.08 7.14 -1.92
C LYS A 83 2.77 7.31 -1.16
N ALA A 84 2.08 6.20 -0.88
CA ALA A 84 0.81 6.22 -0.18
C ALA A 84 0.91 6.81 1.22
N ILE A 85 1.96 6.48 1.97
CA ILE A 85 2.19 7.02 3.31
C ILE A 85 2.50 8.52 3.26
N PHE A 86 3.40 8.92 2.37
CA PHE A 86 3.84 10.30 2.26
C PHE A 86 2.67 11.21 1.86
N GLU A 87 1.91 10.86 0.83
CA GLU A 87 0.76 11.66 0.39
C GLU A 87 -0.31 11.75 1.48
N ALA A 88 -0.59 10.63 2.17
CA ALA A 88 -1.59 10.59 3.23
C ALA A 88 -1.25 11.49 4.44
N LEU A 89 0.03 11.57 4.81
CA LEU A 89 0.46 12.22 6.07
C LEU A 89 1.18 13.56 5.88
N ASN A 90 1.58 13.91 4.66
CA ASN A 90 2.39 15.11 4.41
C ASN A 90 1.58 16.43 4.43
N TYR A 91 0.27 16.38 4.61
CA TYR A 91 -0.61 17.54 4.43
C TYR A 91 -0.39 18.69 5.45
N SER A 92 0.20 18.44 6.61
CA SER A 92 0.16 19.37 7.74
C SER A 92 1.50 19.83 8.34
N LYS A 93 2.67 19.39 7.84
CA LYS A 93 3.94 19.67 8.53
C LYS A 93 4.71 20.84 7.93
N LYS A 94 5.10 21.81 8.79
CA LYS A 94 6.11 22.85 8.48
C LYS A 94 7.48 22.18 8.33
N GLY A 95 8.31 22.63 7.38
CA GLY A 95 9.65 22.06 7.15
C GLY A 95 9.68 20.82 6.26
N LYS A 96 8.72 20.71 5.37
CA LYS A 96 8.55 19.55 4.47
C LYS A 96 9.69 19.35 3.50
N LYS A 97 10.09 18.11 3.32
CA LYS A 97 10.94 17.68 2.21
C LYS A 97 10.09 17.44 0.99
N ASN A 98 10.60 17.80 -0.18
CA ASN A 98 9.96 17.48 -1.45
C ASN A 98 10.24 16.01 -1.76
N LEU A 99 9.20 15.18 -1.82
CA LEU A 99 9.33 13.79 -2.23
C LEU A 99 9.07 13.66 -3.73
N HIS A 100 10.00 13.02 -4.41
CA HIS A 100 9.89 12.62 -5.81
C HIS A 100 9.94 11.10 -5.87
N ILE A 101 8.94 10.48 -6.48
CA ILE A 101 8.89 9.02 -6.68
C ILE A 101 9.13 8.73 -8.15
N ILE A 102 10.16 7.92 -8.41
CA ILE A 102 10.49 7.41 -9.74
C ILE A 102 10.19 5.90 -9.72
N ASN A 103 9.07 5.55 -10.28
CA ASN A 103 8.56 4.18 -10.34
C ASN A 103 8.31 3.70 -11.78
N ASN A 104 8.91 4.38 -12.72
CA ASN A 104 8.91 4.04 -14.15
C ASN A 104 10.26 4.41 -14.79
N VAL A 105 10.58 3.83 -15.93
CA VAL A 105 11.79 4.11 -16.73
C VAL A 105 11.43 5.00 -17.93
N ASP A 106 11.15 6.25 -17.61
CA ASP A 106 10.84 7.27 -18.59
C ASP A 106 11.98 8.31 -18.60
N GLY A 107 12.67 8.43 -19.74
CA GLY A 107 13.84 9.29 -19.89
C GLY A 107 13.52 10.77 -19.75
N ASP A 108 12.40 11.23 -20.27
CA ASP A 108 12.01 12.63 -20.21
C ASP A 108 11.67 13.04 -18.78
N SER A 109 10.93 12.20 -18.07
CA SER A 109 10.61 12.41 -16.66
C SER A 109 11.86 12.42 -15.77
N PHE A 110 12.83 11.53 -16.06
CA PHE A 110 14.11 11.50 -15.38
C PHE A 110 14.90 12.79 -15.60
N GLU A 111 15.08 13.23 -16.85
CA GLU A 111 15.80 14.47 -17.15
C GLU A 111 15.09 15.71 -16.58
N LYS A 112 13.75 15.77 -16.64
CA LYS A 112 12.96 16.84 -16.05
C LYS A 112 13.17 16.93 -14.54
N LEU A 113 13.21 15.79 -13.83
CA LEU A 113 13.52 15.76 -12.41
C LEU A 113 14.89 16.39 -12.13
N PHE A 114 15.94 15.93 -12.82
CA PHE A 114 17.30 16.41 -12.57
C PHE A 114 17.53 17.87 -12.96
N LYS A 115 16.73 18.42 -13.89
CA LYS A 115 16.69 19.86 -14.18
C LYS A 115 16.00 20.66 -13.09
N GLY A 116 14.99 20.07 -12.42
CA GLY A 116 14.18 20.74 -11.40
C GLY A 116 14.74 20.72 -9.96
N ILE A 117 15.74 19.88 -9.68
CA ILE A 117 16.32 19.74 -8.34
C ILE A 117 17.80 20.09 -8.29
N LYS A 118 18.26 20.56 -7.12
CA LYS A 118 19.70 20.73 -6.84
C LYS A 118 20.26 19.43 -6.27
N ILE A 119 21.14 18.74 -7.01
CA ILE A 119 21.70 17.43 -6.61
C ILE A 119 22.37 17.51 -5.23
N LYS A 120 23.09 18.59 -4.91
CA LYS A 120 23.73 18.80 -3.61
C LYS A 120 22.76 18.87 -2.44
N ASP A 121 21.50 19.24 -2.70
CA ASP A 121 20.43 19.37 -1.70
C ASP A 121 19.42 18.20 -1.80
N SER A 122 19.77 17.12 -2.50
CA SER A 122 18.92 15.97 -2.75
C SER A 122 19.50 14.70 -2.14
N LEU A 123 18.63 13.81 -1.65
CA LEU A 123 18.96 12.46 -1.24
C LEU A 123 18.26 11.46 -2.18
N PHE A 124 19.02 10.59 -2.78
CA PHE A 124 18.58 9.58 -3.74
C PHE A 124 18.53 8.21 -3.07
N ILE A 125 17.36 7.60 -2.99
CA ILE A 125 17.13 6.31 -2.37
C ILE A 125 16.74 5.30 -3.44
N PHE A 126 17.47 4.20 -3.53
CA PHE A 126 17.15 3.10 -4.43
C PHE A 126 16.64 1.92 -3.62
N VAL A 127 15.38 1.54 -3.87
CA VAL A 127 14.69 0.46 -3.19
C VAL A 127 14.46 -0.68 -4.15
N SER A 128 15.08 -1.82 -3.90
CA SER A 128 14.85 -3.05 -4.65
C SER A 128 15.11 -4.25 -3.77
N LYS A 129 14.08 -5.04 -3.49
CA LYS A 129 14.22 -6.25 -2.67
C LYS A 129 15.30 -7.16 -3.28
N SER A 130 15.18 -7.52 -4.52
CA SER A 130 16.15 -8.40 -5.20
C SER A 130 17.53 -7.76 -5.39
N GLY A 131 17.61 -6.43 -5.37
CA GLY A 131 18.82 -5.70 -5.71
C GLY A 131 19.27 -5.83 -7.17
N ASP A 132 18.52 -6.61 -7.97
CA ASP A 132 18.86 -6.96 -9.35
C ASP A 132 17.82 -6.52 -10.38
N THR A 133 16.81 -5.75 -9.96
CA THR A 133 15.80 -5.18 -10.85
C THR A 133 16.48 -4.35 -11.96
N ILE A 134 16.19 -4.67 -13.22
CA ILE A 134 16.91 -4.08 -14.37
C ILE A 134 16.72 -2.57 -14.45
N GLU A 135 15.50 -2.10 -14.15
CA GLU A 135 15.16 -0.68 -14.12
C GLU A 135 15.99 0.04 -13.05
N ILE A 136 16.10 -0.54 -11.85
CA ILE A 136 16.88 0.06 -10.75
C ILE A 136 18.37 0.07 -11.07
N LYS A 137 18.92 -0.98 -11.70
CA LYS A 137 20.32 -1.00 -12.14
C LYS A 137 20.64 0.16 -13.07
N ASN A 138 19.77 0.44 -14.03
CA ASN A 138 19.97 1.52 -14.99
C ASN A 138 19.79 2.89 -14.33
N LEU A 139 18.73 3.07 -13.51
CA LEU A 139 18.50 4.31 -12.76
C LEU A 139 19.65 4.65 -11.80
N VAL A 140 20.28 3.64 -11.17
CA VAL A 140 21.51 3.84 -10.37
C VAL A 140 22.64 4.40 -11.24
N LYS A 141 22.93 3.75 -12.39
CA LYS A 141 24.03 4.18 -13.27
C LYS A 141 23.83 5.61 -13.75
N GLU A 142 22.64 5.95 -14.24
CA GLU A 142 22.33 7.31 -14.72
C GLU A 142 22.37 8.35 -13.60
N THR A 143 21.87 8.03 -12.41
CA THR A 143 21.94 8.94 -11.26
C THR A 143 23.38 9.18 -10.82
N PHE A 144 24.22 8.13 -10.79
CA PHE A 144 25.65 8.29 -10.46
C PHE A 144 26.39 9.13 -11.49
N LYS A 145 26.05 9.04 -12.78
CA LYS A 145 26.57 9.91 -13.84
C LYS A 145 26.23 11.37 -13.55
N LYS A 146 24.95 11.69 -13.28
CA LYS A 146 24.50 13.05 -12.92
C LYS A 146 25.21 13.60 -11.66
N ILE A 147 25.40 12.77 -10.63
CA ILE A 147 26.10 13.14 -9.39
C ILE A 147 27.58 13.45 -9.69
N SER A 148 28.24 12.63 -10.52
CA SER A 148 29.62 12.81 -10.88
C SER A 148 29.87 14.08 -11.72
N GLU A 149 28.98 14.36 -12.68
CA GLU A 149 29.01 15.60 -13.49
C GLU A 149 28.96 16.86 -12.60
N LYS A 150 28.25 16.80 -11.47
CA LYS A 150 28.16 17.90 -10.53
C LYS A 150 29.21 17.87 -9.41
N LYS A 151 30.18 16.94 -9.45
CA LYS A 151 31.23 16.74 -8.45
C LYS A 151 30.72 16.64 -7.00
N VAL A 152 29.55 15.99 -6.81
CA VAL A 152 28.93 15.83 -5.48
C VAL A 152 29.37 14.51 -4.85
N ASN A 153 29.58 14.49 -3.54
CA ASN A 153 29.93 13.26 -2.83
C ASN A 153 28.68 12.35 -2.70
N HIS A 154 28.67 11.24 -3.47
CA HIS A 154 27.58 10.29 -3.49
C HIS A 154 27.34 9.57 -2.15
N GLN A 155 28.37 9.35 -1.32
CA GLN A 155 28.21 8.69 -0.01
C GLN A 155 27.28 9.45 0.95
N LYS A 156 27.14 10.77 0.76
CA LYS A 156 26.23 11.64 1.54
C LYS A 156 24.86 11.81 0.84
N ARG A 157 24.71 11.38 -0.40
CA ARG A 157 23.55 11.70 -1.24
C ARG A 157 22.85 10.47 -1.82
N VAL A 158 23.37 9.27 -1.63
CA VAL A 158 22.79 8.03 -2.11
C VAL A 158 22.63 7.05 -0.96
N LEU A 159 21.51 6.30 -0.98
CA LEU A 159 21.19 5.28 -0.01
C LEU A 159 20.54 4.10 -0.73
N PHE A 160 20.90 2.88 -0.34
CA PHE A 160 20.30 1.67 -0.88
C PHE A 160 19.47 0.95 0.17
N ILE A 161 18.34 0.37 -0.27
CA ILE A 161 17.47 -0.50 0.53
C ILE A 161 17.26 -1.78 -0.28
N THR A 162 17.81 -2.90 0.20
CA THR A 162 17.77 -4.19 -0.50
C THR A 162 17.84 -5.36 0.48
N GLU A 163 17.65 -6.59 0.02
CA GLU A 163 17.94 -7.75 0.87
C GLU A 163 19.46 -7.99 0.96
N PHE A 164 19.89 -8.59 2.08
CA PHE A 164 21.28 -8.99 2.25
C PHE A 164 21.60 -10.21 1.37
N ARG A 165 22.22 -9.97 0.24
CA ARG A 165 22.70 -11.00 -0.71
C ARG A 165 23.69 -10.40 -1.70
N GLU A 166 24.37 -11.25 -2.47
CA GLU A 166 25.32 -10.90 -3.55
C GLU A 166 24.63 -10.29 -4.80
N SER A 167 23.73 -9.31 -4.63
CA SER A 167 23.03 -8.61 -5.71
C SER A 167 23.84 -7.42 -6.26
N PHE A 168 23.38 -6.84 -7.37
CA PHE A 168 23.98 -5.63 -7.93
C PHE A 168 24.01 -4.49 -6.90
N LEU A 169 22.87 -4.19 -6.23
CA LEU A 169 22.84 -3.09 -5.25
C LEU A 169 23.78 -3.34 -4.08
N ASP A 170 23.88 -4.57 -3.59
CA ASP A 170 24.75 -4.92 -2.47
C ASP A 170 26.24 -4.81 -2.87
N LYS A 171 26.64 -5.40 -4.01
CA LYS A 171 28.00 -5.31 -4.53
C LYS A 171 28.41 -3.86 -4.85
N PHE A 172 27.55 -3.14 -5.56
CA PHE A 172 27.79 -1.76 -5.93
C PHE A 172 27.85 -0.86 -4.70
N GLY A 173 26.96 -1.09 -3.70
CA GLY A 173 26.93 -0.37 -2.44
C GLY A 173 28.24 -0.54 -1.66
N ARG A 174 28.75 -1.75 -1.55
CA ARG A 174 30.07 -2.04 -0.91
C ARG A 174 31.21 -1.36 -1.66
N ALA A 175 31.28 -1.55 -2.99
CA ALA A 175 32.35 -0.98 -3.81
C ALA A 175 32.40 0.56 -3.78
N LYS A 176 31.25 1.22 -3.77
CA LYS A 176 31.12 2.69 -3.72
C LYS A 176 30.94 3.25 -2.32
N LYS A 177 30.97 2.41 -1.28
CA LYS A 177 30.75 2.78 0.13
C LYS A 177 29.43 3.54 0.35
N VAL A 178 28.36 3.12 -0.37
CA VAL A 178 27.02 3.69 -0.24
C VAL A 178 26.34 3.11 1.02
N PRO A 179 25.75 3.93 1.89
CA PRO A 179 24.95 3.45 3.01
C PRO A 179 23.84 2.51 2.53
N THR A 180 23.86 1.27 3.00
CA THR A 180 22.88 0.23 2.60
C THR A 180 22.11 -0.25 3.82
N PHE A 181 20.80 -0.31 3.68
CA PHE A 181 19.85 -0.86 4.65
C PHE A 181 19.25 -2.15 4.10
N TYR A 182 19.08 -3.12 4.99
CA TYR A 182 18.63 -4.44 4.57
C TYR A 182 17.19 -4.70 4.97
N ILE A 183 16.46 -5.40 4.10
CA ILE A 183 15.06 -5.80 4.27
C ILE A 183 14.95 -7.32 4.30
N ASN A 184 13.83 -7.80 4.85
CA ASN A 184 13.57 -9.23 5.00
C ASN A 184 13.40 -9.91 3.63
N LYS A 185 14.21 -10.92 3.35
CA LYS A 185 14.18 -11.70 2.11
C LYS A 185 12.86 -12.45 1.86
N ASN A 186 12.15 -12.81 2.94
CA ASN A 186 10.93 -13.60 2.85
C ASN A 186 9.66 -12.74 2.67
N LEU A 187 9.77 -11.41 2.78
CA LEU A 187 8.63 -10.51 2.63
C LEU A 187 8.45 -10.09 1.16
N GLY A 188 7.30 -10.39 0.57
CA GLY A 188 6.95 -9.97 -0.81
C GLY A 188 6.75 -8.45 -0.93
N GLY A 189 7.07 -7.86 -2.11
CA GLY A 189 6.99 -6.40 -2.33
C GLY A 189 5.63 -5.79 -1.99
N ARG A 190 4.52 -6.40 -2.43
CA ARG A 190 3.15 -5.92 -2.14
C ARG A 190 2.75 -5.98 -0.66
N PHE A 191 3.47 -6.76 0.15
CA PHE A 191 3.27 -6.85 1.60
C PHE A 191 4.27 -6.00 2.40
N SER A 192 5.17 -5.27 1.76
CA SER A 192 6.29 -4.60 2.41
C SER A 192 6.01 -3.16 2.87
N VAL A 193 4.78 -2.65 2.75
CA VAL A 193 4.42 -1.28 3.12
C VAL A 193 4.72 -0.97 4.59
N LEU A 194 4.58 -1.93 5.51
CA LEU A 194 4.89 -1.80 6.94
C LEU A 194 6.29 -2.35 7.29
N SER A 195 7.20 -2.37 6.34
CA SER A 195 8.58 -2.84 6.52
C SER A 195 9.60 -1.73 6.25
N PRO A 196 10.90 -1.95 6.51
CA PRO A 196 11.95 -0.98 6.24
C PRO A 196 11.96 -0.40 4.81
N SER A 197 11.41 -1.13 3.82
CA SER A 197 11.35 -0.64 2.43
C SER A 197 10.53 0.64 2.26
N SER A 198 9.49 0.83 3.09
CA SER A 198 8.70 2.09 3.11
C SER A 198 8.97 2.91 4.36
N MET A 199 9.22 2.28 5.51
CA MET A 199 9.42 3.00 6.78
C MET A 199 10.69 3.85 6.75
N ILE A 200 11.80 3.38 6.17
CA ILE A 200 13.03 4.15 6.06
C ILE A 200 12.88 5.41 5.19
N PRO A 201 12.34 5.32 3.94
CA PRO A 201 12.06 6.52 3.16
C PRO A 201 11.10 7.49 3.86
N CYS A 202 10.10 7.00 4.60
CA CYS A 202 9.18 7.84 5.36
C CYS A 202 9.87 8.59 6.50
N GLU A 203 10.74 7.94 7.28
CA GLU A 203 11.55 8.62 8.31
C GLU A 203 12.48 9.67 7.70
N LEU A 204 13.12 9.36 6.56
CA LEU A 204 13.93 10.32 5.82
C LEU A 204 13.11 11.50 5.31
N ALA A 205 11.81 11.31 5.03
CA ALA A 205 10.88 12.37 4.67
C ALA A 205 10.33 13.15 5.88
N GLY A 206 10.70 12.77 7.11
CA GLY A 206 10.24 13.41 8.35
C GLY A 206 8.88 12.89 8.84
N ILE A 207 8.44 11.74 8.38
CA ILE A 207 7.23 11.05 8.87
C ILE A 207 7.64 10.08 9.96
N ASN A 208 6.95 10.13 11.10
CA ASN A 208 7.20 9.21 12.21
C ASN A 208 6.67 7.80 11.88
N SER A 209 7.55 6.93 11.43
CA SER A 209 7.21 5.55 11.06
C SER A 209 6.80 4.70 12.27
N ARG A 210 7.25 5.04 13.49
CA ARG A 210 6.85 4.33 14.70
C ARG A 210 5.37 4.47 14.99
N GLU A 211 4.77 5.64 14.74
CA GLU A 211 3.33 5.84 14.89
C GLU A 211 2.54 4.93 13.93
N ILE A 212 3.02 4.77 12.69
CA ILE A 212 2.40 3.90 11.69
C ILE A 212 2.46 2.44 12.17
N LEU A 213 3.64 1.98 12.60
CA LEU A 213 3.83 0.62 13.11
C LEU A 213 3.03 0.35 14.39
N THR A 214 2.92 1.35 15.28
CA THR A 214 2.07 1.26 16.48
C THR A 214 0.61 1.02 16.10
N GLY A 215 0.08 1.76 15.12
CA GLY A 215 -1.30 1.56 14.66
C GLY A 215 -1.54 0.18 14.06
N ALA A 216 -0.58 -0.34 13.29
CA ALA A 216 -0.63 -1.71 12.77
C ALA A 216 -0.59 -2.74 13.91
N LYS A 217 0.32 -2.58 14.86
CA LYS A 217 0.46 -3.47 16.02
C LYS A 217 -0.80 -3.50 16.90
N ASP A 218 -1.32 -2.34 17.28
CA ASP A 218 -2.56 -2.22 18.06
C ASP A 218 -3.74 -2.92 17.36
N THR A 219 -3.80 -2.77 16.03
CA THR A 219 -4.83 -3.41 15.21
C THR A 219 -4.66 -4.93 15.21
N TYR A 220 -3.44 -5.42 15.03
CA TYR A 220 -3.17 -6.86 15.07
C TYR A 220 -3.57 -7.49 16.40
N GLU A 221 -3.17 -6.88 17.50
CA GLU A 221 -3.50 -7.35 18.85
C GLU A 221 -5.01 -7.37 19.11
N ARG A 222 -5.73 -6.37 18.62
CA ARG A 222 -7.19 -6.36 18.71
C ARG A 222 -7.81 -7.48 17.89
N LEU A 223 -7.42 -7.60 16.61
CA LEU A 223 -7.91 -8.65 15.71
C LEU A 223 -7.62 -10.05 16.27
N ARG A 224 -6.46 -10.24 16.86
CA ARG A 224 -6.06 -11.51 17.48
C ARG A 224 -6.95 -11.87 18.68
N ARG A 225 -7.26 -10.89 19.55
CA ARG A 225 -8.22 -11.09 20.67
C ARG A 225 -9.63 -11.44 20.17
N GLU A 226 -10.08 -10.82 19.10
CA GLU A 226 -11.35 -11.11 18.43
C GLU A 226 -11.29 -12.35 17.53
N ARG A 227 -10.20 -13.10 17.53
CA ARG A 227 -9.95 -14.25 16.65
C ARG A 227 -10.20 -13.92 15.19
N PHE A 228 -9.80 -12.72 14.77
CA PHE A 228 -9.86 -12.19 13.40
C PHE A 228 -11.27 -12.14 12.78
N ILE A 229 -12.32 -12.10 13.58
CA ILE A 229 -13.72 -12.09 13.10
C ILE A 229 -13.95 -10.96 12.09
N SER A 230 -13.54 -9.73 12.40
CA SER A 230 -13.79 -8.56 11.53
C SER A 230 -13.18 -8.72 10.14
N VAL A 231 -11.88 -9.05 10.05
CA VAL A 231 -11.20 -9.20 8.74
C VAL A 231 -11.64 -10.46 7.99
N THR A 232 -12.04 -11.52 8.73
CA THR A 232 -12.62 -12.71 8.10
C THR A 232 -13.96 -12.37 7.44
N ARG A 233 -14.77 -11.55 8.08
CA ARG A 233 -16.04 -11.07 7.51
C ARG A 233 -15.81 -10.22 6.28
N LEU A 234 -14.81 -9.35 6.29
CA LEU A 234 -14.44 -8.55 5.13
C LEU A 234 -13.94 -9.44 3.97
N ALA A 235 -13.09 -10.42 4.25
CA ALA A 235 -12.66 -11.39 3.24
C ALA A 235 -13.84 -12.17 2.65
N ASN A 236 -14.79 -12.59 3.49
CA ASN A 236 -16.01 -13.29 3.06
C ASN A 236 -16.94 -12.38 2.25
N PHE A 237 -16.98 -11.06 2.54
CA PHE A 237 -17.70 -10.11 1.69
C PHE A 237 -17.21 -10.18 0.24
N TYR A 238 -15.91 -10.07 0.02
CA TYR A 238 -15.34 -10.17 -1.33
C TYR A 238 -15.50 -11.56 -1.94
N TYR A 239 -15.28 -12.61 -1.14
CA TYR A 239 -15.39 -13.99 -1.60
C TYR A 239 -16.80 -14.36 -2.10
N ASN A 240 -17.83 -14.07 -1.29
CA ASN A 240 -19.20 -14.38 -1.66
C ASN A 240 -19.67 -13.57 -2.87
N ASN A 241 -19.28 -12.29 -2.94
CA ASN A 241 -19.56 -11.48 -4.12
C ASN A 241 -18.83 -11.99 -5.38
N TYR A 242 -17.60 -12.49 -5.22
CA TYR A 242 -16.87 -13.13 -6.32
C TYR A 242 -17.61 -14.39 -6.83
N LEU A 243 -18.12 -15.22 -5.93
CA LEU A 243 -18.93 -16.39 -6.32
C LEU A 243 -20.22 -15.99 -7.04
N ASP A 244 -20.78 -14.83 -6.72
CA ASP A 244 -21.94 -14.23 -7.40
C ASP A 244 -21.56 -13.46 -8.68
N GLY A 245 -20.35 -13.67 -9.23
CA GLY A 245 -19.89 -13.07 -10.48
C GLY A 245 -19.37 -11.63 -10.38
N LYS A 246 -19.17 -11.09 -9.17
CA LYS A 246 -18.61 -9.74 -8.98
C LYS A 246 -17.10 -9.82 -8.86
N ASN A 247 -16.44 -9.78 -10.00
CA ASN A 247 -15.01 -9.97 -10.14
C ASN A 247 -14.20 -8.66 -10.25
N ILE A 248 -14.85 -7.50 -10.08
CA ILE A 248 -14.21 -6.19 -10.05
C ILE A 248 -14.34 -5.60 -8.64
N SER A 249 -13.21 -5.23 -8.05
CA SER A 249 -13.11 -4.62 -6.72
C SER A 249 -12.66 -3.16 -6.84
N ILE A 250 -13.59 -2.22 -6.63
CA ILE A 250 -13.31 -0.79 -6.65
C ILE A 250 -12.98 -0.34 -5.22
N VAL A 251 -11.88 0.40 -5.05
CA VAL A 251 -11.61 1.20 -3.87
C VAL A 251 -11.82 2.68 -4.22
N MET A 252 -12.55 3.41 -3.39
CA MET A 252 -12.93 4.80 -3.67
C MET A 252 -12.72 5.68 -2.42
N PRO A 253 -11.51 6.20 -2.18
CA PRO A 253 -11.28 7.18 -1.14
C PRO A 253 -11.91 8.54 -1.49
N TYR A 254 -12.39 9.24 -0.44
CA TYR A 254 -12.95 10.59 -0.53
C TYR A 254 -11.98 11.64 0.03
N LYS A 255 -10.70 11.44 -0.27
CA LYS A 255 -9.59 12.34 0.06
C LYS A 255 -8.50 12.22 -0.99
N ASP A 256 -8.07 13.33 -1.58
CA ASP A 256 -7.01 13.35 -2.59
C ASP A 256 -5.73 12.70 -2.09
N ASN A 257 -5.38 12.95 -0.84
CA ASN A 257 -4.18 12.39 -0.21
C ASN A 257 -4.26 10.87 0.06
N LEU A 258 -5.38 10.22 -0.21
CA LEU A 258 -5.54 8.76 -0.19
C LEU A 258 -5.57 8.14 -1.60
N ASN A 259 -5.38 8.94 -2.66
CA ASN A 259 -5.36 8.38 -4.02
C ASN A 259 -4.28 7.30 -4.18
N SER A 260 -3.09 7.55 -3.69
CA SER A 260 -1.98 6.57 -3.77
C SER A 260 -2.16 5.36 -2.83
N PHE A 261 -3.01 5.46 -1.80
CA PHE A 261 -3.48 4.26 -1.09
C PHE A 261 -4.26 3.33 -2.03
N GLY A 262 -5.10 3.89 -2.91
CA GLY A 262 -5.79 3.11 -3.93
C GLY A 262 -4.84 2.46 -4.95
N GLU A 263 -3.76 3.13 -5.35
CA GLU A 263 -2.72 2.54 -6.21
C GLU A 263 -2.01 1.36 -5.51
N TRP A 264 -1.69 1.50 -4.23
CA TRP A 264 -1.15 0.42 -3.41
C TRP A 264 -2.14 -0.76 -3.27
N PHE A 265 -3.43 -0.47 -3.07
CA PHE A 265 -4.48 -1.49 -3.04
C PHE A 265 -4.54 -2.27 -4.35
N MET A 266 -4.44 -1.59 -5.49
CA MET A 266 -4.44 -2.25 -6.80
C MET A 266 -3.30 -3.28 -6.92
N GLN A 267 -2.10 -2.95 -6.47
CA GLN A 267 -1.00 -3.92 -6.48
C GLN A 267 -1.25 -5.08 -5.51
N LEU A 268 -1.68 -4.77 -4.28
CA LEU A 268 -1.98 -5.81 -3.28
C LEU A 268 -3.00 -6.81 -3.80
N TRP A 269 -4.10 -6.34 -4.36
CA TRP A 269 -5.17 -7.18 -4.89
C TRP A 269 -4.74 -7.94 -6.16
N GLY A 270 -4.21 -7.24 -7.16
CA GLY A 270 -3.85 -7.82 -8.45
C GLY A 270 -2.82 -8.94 -8.31
N GLU A 271 -1.73 -8.69 -7.60
CA GLU A 271 -0.66 -9.68 -7.43
C GLU A 271 -1.02 -10.80 -6.44
N SER A 272 -1.87 -10.56 -5.44
CA SER A 272 -2.23 -11.59 -4.45
C SER A 272 -3.36 -12.50 -4.94
N LEU A 273 -4.32 -11.97 -5.69
CA LEU A 273 -5.57 -12.66 -6.02
C LEU A 273 -5.67 -13.07 -7.49
N GLY A 274 -4.88 -12.48 -8.41
CA GLY A 274 -4.80 -12.87 -9.81
C GLY A 274 -3.91 -14.11 -9.97
N LYS A 275 -4.49 -15.30 -10.00
CA LYS A 275 -3.78 -16.59 -9.97
C LYS A 275 -4.40 -17.64 -10.89
N GLN A 276 -3.60 -18.61 -11.25
CA GLN A 276 -4.11 -19.87 -11.75
C GLN A 276 -4.39 -20.79 -10.55
N GLY A 277 -5.65 -21.11 -10.34
CA GLY A 277 -6.10 -22.01 -9.29
C GLY A 277 -6.01 -23.49 -9.66
N LYS A 278 -6.49 -24.35 -8.77
CA LYS A 278 -6.58 -25.79 -9.02
C LYS A 278 -7.42 -26.07 -10.28
N GLY A 279 -7.02 -27.07 -11.06
CA GLY A 279 -7.70 -27.41 -12.33
C GLY A 279 -7.47 -26.39 -13.45
N ARG A 280 -6.43 -25.55 -13.37
CA ARG A 280 -6.06 -24.50 -14.36
C ARG A 280 -7.12 -23.42 -14.58
N LYS A 281 -8.10 -23.28 -13.68
CA LYS A 281 -9.07 -22.19 -13.73
C LYS A 281 -8.38 -20.87 -13.35
N ASN A 282 -8.52 -19.84 -14.18
CA ASN A 282 -8.03 -18.50 -13.85
C ASN A 282 -8.93 -17.86 -12.79
N ILE A 283 -8.33 -17.38 -11.72
CA ILE A 283 -9.00 -16.75 -10.57
C ILE A 283 -8.48 -15.32 -10.45
N GLY A 284 -9.34 -14.37 -10.15
CA GLY A 284 -8.91 -13.00 -9.93
C GLY A 284 -10.06 -12.05 -9.64
N LEU A 285 -9.74 -11.03 -8.85
CA LEU A 285 -10.58 -9.87 -8.65
C LEU A 285 -9.82 -8.65 -9.19
N THR A 286 -10.33 -8.07 -10.27
CA THR A 286 -9.71 -6.90 -10.91
C THR A 286 -9.83 -5.68 -9.99
N PRO A 287 -8.73 -5.13 -9.47
CA PRO A 287 -8.80 -3.94 -8.65
C PRO A 287 -8.88 -2.67 -9.51
N ILE A 288 -9.68 -1.72 -9.06
CA ILE A 288 -9.77 -0.39 -9.67
C ILE A 288 -9.70 0.67 -8.56
N ASN A 289 -8.93 1.72 -8.78
CA ASN A 289 -8.89 2.88 -7.91
C ASN A 289 -9.72 4.02 -8.50
N TYR A 290 -10.77 4.42 -7.80
CA TYR A 290 -11.51 5.65 -8.05
C TYR A 290 -11.19 6.67 -6.96
N LEU A 291 -11.42 7.95 -7.23
CA LEU A 291 -11.30 9.04 -6.27
C LEU A 291 -12.61 9.82 -6.21
N GLY A 292 -13.29 9.79 -5.08
CA GLY A 292 -14.49 10.60 -4.88
C GLY A 292 -14.14 12.02 -4.43
N PRO A 293 -14.90 13.05 -4.87
CA PRO A 293 -16.04 13.05 -5.81
C PRO A 293 -15.68 12.95 -7.29
N ARG A 294 -14.40 13.15 -7.68
CA ARG A 294 -13.95 13.21 -9.09
C ARG A 294 -14.59 12.12 -9.97
N ASP A 295 -14.51 10.88 -9.53
CA ASP A 295 -14.94 9.75 -10.34
C ASP A 295 -16.44 9.41 -10.20
N GLN A 296 -17.18 10.18 -9.39
CA GLN A 296 -18.63 10.22 -9.49
C GLN A 296 -19.06 10.78 -10.85
N HIS A 297 -18.35 11.79 -11.36
CA HIS A 297 -18.65 12.44 -12.63
C HIS A 297 -18.12 11.68 -13.87
N SER A 298 -17.27 10.67 -13.68
CA SER A 298 -16.67 9.93 -14.80
C SER A 298 -17.02 8.45 -14.84
N GLN A 299 -17.28 7.79 -13.71
CA GLN A 299 -17.33 6.34 -13.61
C GLN A 299 -18.66 5.81 -13.04
N MET A 300 -19.38 6.59 -12.24
CA MET A 300 -20.53 6.07 -11.48
C MET A 300 -21.71 5.66 -12.38
N GLN A 301 -21.87 6.23 -13.57
CA GLN A 301 -22.86 5.74 -14.54
C GLN A 301 -22.63 4.26 -14.86
N LEU A 302 -21.39 3.86 -15.18
CA LEU A 302 -21.03 2.47 -15.45
C LEU A 302 -21.23 1.57 -14.23
N VAL A 303 -21.01 2.10 -13.03
CA VAL A 303 -21.16 1.32 -11.79
C VAL A 303 -22.64 1.08 -11.50
N LEU A 304 -23.47 2.11 -11.57
CA LEU A 304 -24.86 2.06 -11.14
C LEU A 304 -25.78 1.38 -12.17
N ASP A 305 -25.57 1.60 -13.47
CA ASP A 305 -26.45 1.08 -14.53
C ASP A 305 -25.80 0.02 -15.43
N GLY A 306 -24.47 -0.06 -15.45
CA GLY A 306 -23.75 -1.07 -16.23
C GLY A 306 -23.80 -2.48 -15.60
N PRO A 307 -22.97 -3.42 -16.10
CA PRO A 307 -22.92 -4.80 -15.60
C PRO A 307 -22.72 -4.87 -14.09
N LYS A 308 -23.53 -5.69 -13.42
CA LYS A 308 -23.52 -5.85 -11.95
C LYS A 308 -22.41 -6.80 -11.46
N ASN A 309 -21.19 -6.58 -11.94
CA ASN A 309 -20.00 -7.40 -11.69
C ASN A 309 -18.97 -6.73 -10.77
N LYS A 310 -19.40 -5.72 -9.99
CA LYS A 310 -18.50 -4.88 -9.20
C LYS A 310 -18.86 -4.89 -7.71
N THR A 311 -17.84 -4.69 -6.87
CA THR A 311 -17.98 -4.28 -5.47
C THR A 311 -17.29 -2.94 -5.27
N ILE A 312 -17.76 -2.10 -4.34
CA ILE A 312 -17.13 -0.83 -4.01
C ILE A 312 -16.75 -0.78 -2.54
N THR A 313 -15.56 -0.30 -2.27
CA THR A 313 -15.07 0.01 -0.92
C THR A 313 -14.80 1.49 -0.78
N PHE A 314 -15.68 2.19 -0.10
CA PHE A 314 -15.53 3.61 0.23
C PHE A 314 -14.59 3.80 1.39
N ILE A 315 -13.66 4.76 1.30
CA ILE A 315 -12.75 5.14 2.39
C ILE A 315 -13.05 6.59 2.79
N THR A 316 -13.53 6.78 4.01
CA THR A 316 -14.01 8.06 4.52
C THR A 316 -13.20 8.52 5.74
N VAL A 317 -12.79 9.78 5.73
CA VAL A 317 -12.16 10.46 6.88
C VAL A 317 -13.11 11.55 7.36
N ARG A 318 -13.65 11.42 8.58
CA ARG A 318 -14.70 12.33 9.09
C ARG A 318 -14.21 13.70 9.53
N LYS A 319 -12.94 13.81 9.96
CA LYS A 319 -12.35 15.08 10.38
C LYS A 319 -11.09 15.37 9.58
N SER A 320 -11.11 16.44 8.82
CA SER A 320 -9.91 16.98 8.20
C SER A 320 -9.03 17.68 9.23
N GLN A 321 -7.74 17.71 8.94
CA GLN A 321 -6.76 18.55 9.65
C GLN A 321 -6.72 19.97 9.08
N VAL A 322 -7.49 20.26 8.02
CA VAL A 322 -7.48 21.52 7.27
C VAL A 322 -8.78 22.29 7.49
N LEU A 323 -8.70 23.62 7.37
CA LEU A 323 -9.71 24.58 7.85
C LEU A 323 -10.97 24.71 6.99
N ASN A 324 -11.05 24.12 5.77
CA ASN A 324 -12.21 24.32 4.91
C ASN A 324 -13.34 23.32 5.21
N LYS A 325 -14.08 23.58 6.27
CA LYS A 325 -15.22 22.74 6.71
C LYS A 325 -16.32 22.59 5.65
N ARG A 326 -16.52 23.61 4.78
CA ARG A 326 -17.57 23.58 3.77
C ARG A 326 -17.29 22.49 2.72
N LEU A 327 -16.07 22.45 2.18
CA LEU A 327 -15.67 21.43 1.20
C LEU A 327 -15.62 20.03 1.83
N GLU A 328 -15.19 19.92 3.08
CA GLU A 328 -15.21 18.66 3.82
C GLU A 328 -16.62 18.09 3.98
N ASN A 329 -17.57 18.95 4.42
CA ASN A 329 -18.96 18.54 4.59
C ASN A 329 -19.60 18.16 3.25
N LEU A 330 -19.27 18.85 2.16
CA LEU A 330 -19.74 18.51 0.82
C LEU A 330 -19.22 17.13 0.40
N ALA A 331 -17.92 16.85 0.55
CA ALA A 331 -17.34 15.56 0.22
C ALA A 331 -17.95 14.40 1.03
N LEU A 332 -18.26 14.62 2.32
CA LEU A 332 -18.95 13.64 3.16
C LEU A 332 -20.42 13.43 2.72
N LEU A 333 -21.10 14.49 2.32
CA LEU A 333 -22.47 14.42 1.79
C LEU A 333 -22.49 13.61 0.48
N GLU A 334 -21.61 13.94 -0.46
CA GLU A 334 -21.49 13.24 -1.74
C GLU A 334 -21.12 11.77 -1.57
N GLN A 335 -20.21 11.47 -0.64
CA GLN A 335 -19.88 10.09 -0.29
C GLN A 335 -21.10 9.32 0.24
N SER A 336 -21.88 9.95 1.14
CA SER A 336 -23.09 9.32 1.70
C SER A 336 -24.16 9.11 0.63
N ALA A 337 -24.38 10.09 -0.23
CA ALA A 337 -25.34 9.99 -1.36
C ALA A 337 -24.93 8.87 -2.32
N THR A 338 -23.63 8.78 -2.65
CA THR A 338 -23.12 7.72 -3.54
C THR A 338 -23.27 6.34 -2.91
N PHE A 339 -22.99 6.22 -1.60
CA PHE A 339 -23.17 4.96 -0.88
C PHE A 339 -24.65 4.52 -0.85
N GLU A 340 -25.60 5.43 -0.64
CA GLU A 340 -27.03 5.10 -0.71
C GLU A 340 -27.47 4.75 -2.13
N ALA A 341 -27.01 5.46 -3.17
CA ALA A 341 -27.27 5.11 -4.56
C ALA A 341 -26.76 3.71 -4.93
N THR A 342 -25.58 3.29 -4.45
CA THR A 342 -25.08 1.91 -4.66
C THR A 342 -26.03 0.88 -4.03
N LYS A 343 -26.59 1.20 -2.87
CA LYS A 343 -27.58 0.34 -2.18
C LYS A 343 -28.87 0.22 -2.97
N GLU A 344 -29.43 1.32 -3.44
CA GLU A 344 -30.64 1.34 -4.27
C GLU A 344 -30.47 0.49 -5.54
N ARG A 345 -29.30 0.59 -6.17
CA ARG A 345 -28.92 -0.17 -7.35
C ARG A 345 -28.38 -1.58 -7.06
N LYS A 346 -28.45 -2.05 -5.80
CA LYS A 346 -28.01 -3.38 -5.35
C LYS A 346 -26.55 -3.68 -5.68
N ILE A 347 -25.69 -2.66 -5.66
CA ILE A 347 -24.24 -2.81 -5.78
C ILE A 347 -23.67 -3.13 -4.40
N PRO A 348 -22.99 -4.27 -4.20
CA PRO A 348 -22.37 -4.60 -2.94
C PRO A 348 -21.30 -3.59 -2.57
N SER A 349 -21.46 -2.97 -1.40
CA SER A 349 -20.59 -1.87 -0.98
C SER A 349 -20.18 -1.99 0.47
N VAL A 350 -18.92 -1.67 0.75
CA VAL A 350 -18.35 -1.53 2.10
C VAL A 350 -17.99 -0.07 2.32
N LYS A 351 -18.30 0.46 3.51
CA LYS A 351 -17.90 1.80 3.91
C LYS A 351 -16.93 1.71 5.08
N PHE A 352 -15.68 2.07 4.83
CA PHE A 352 -14.66 2.27 5.86
C PHE A 352 -14.69 3.72 6.34
N GLU A 353 -14.67 3.92 7.65
CA GLU A 353 -14.67 5.24 8.26
C GLU A 353 -13.62 5.35 9.35
N THR A 354 -12.89 6.46 9.35
CA THR A 354 -12.05 6.88 10.47
C THR A 354 -12.42 8.30 10.91
N ARG A 355 -12.22 8.58 12.20
CA ARG A 355 -12.37 9.95 12.68
C ARG A 355 -11.31 10.88 12.13
N ARG A 356 -10.05 10.42 12.06
CA ARG A 356 -8.88 11.19 11.66
C ARG A 356 -7.89 10.30 10.93
N LEU A 357 -7.26 10.84 9.90
CA LEU A 357 -6.16 10.20 9.20
C LEU A 357 -4.83 10.67 9.80
N ASP A 358 -4.17 9.77 10.52
CA ASP A 358 -2.86 9.95 11.12
C ASP A 358 -2.00 8.70 10.94
N GLY A 359 -0.79 8.70 11.47
CA GLY A 359 0.13 7.55 11.35
C GLY A 359 -0.50 6.24 11.81
N PRO A 360 -1.08 6.18 13.05
CA PRO A 360 -1.71 4.97 13.53
C PRO A 360 -2.91 4.50 12.69
N ALA A 361 -3.78 5.41 12.25
CA ALA A 361 -4.90 5.07 11.39
C ALA A 361 -4.42 4.48 10.05
N LEU A 362 -3.36 5.06 9.48
CA LEU A 362 -2.80 4.59 8.21
C LEU A 362 -2.14 3.21 8.35
N GLY A 363 -1.35 2.98 9.39
CA GLY A 363 -0.78 1.67 9.69
C GLY A 363 -1.85 0.59 9.89
N SER A 364 -2.92 0.96 10.59
CA SER A 364 -4.08 0.10 10.82
C SER A 364 -4.76 -0.33 9.51
N ILE A 365 -5.07 0.59 8.61
CA ILE A 365 -5.79 0.26 7.38
C ILE A 365 -4.93 -0.58 6.42
N PHE A 366 -3.63 -0.31 6.33
CA PHE A 366 -2.71 -1.16 5.55
C PHE A 366 -2.75 -2.60 6.05
N LEU A 367 -2.64 -2.82 7.35
CA LEU A 367 -2.68 -4.17 7.92
C LEU A 367 -4.03 -4.86 7.69
N ILE A 368 -5.16 -4.15 7.87
CA ILE A 368 -6.50 -4.69 7.63
C ILE A 368 -6.61 -5.23 6.20
N PHE A 369 -6.19 -4.46 5.19
CA PHE A 369 -6.27 -4.90 3.80
C PHE A 369 -5.27 -6.01 3.46
N GLN A 370 -4.06 -6.01 4.02
CA GLN A 370 -3.09 -7.10 3.86
C GLN A 370 -3.65 -8.42 4.40
N LEU A 371 -4.20 -8.42 5.62
CA LEU A 371 -4.81 -9.60 6.21
C LEU A 371 -6.07 -10.04 5.44
N THR A 372 -6.88 -9.08 4.97
CA THR A 372 -8.06 -9.38 4.15
C THR A 372 -7.65 -10.08 2.85
N ALA A 373 -6.61 -9.61 2.15
CA ALA A 373 -6.12 -10.23 0.93
C ALA A 373 -5.62 -11.67 1.18
N ILE A 374 -4.91 -11.90 2.29
CA ILE A 374 -4.43 -13.24 2.68
C ILE A 374 -5.60 -14.19 2.96
N LEU A 375 -6.59 -13.75 3.74
CA LEU A 375 -7.74 -14.58 4.08
C LEU A 375 -8.64 -14.82 2.86
N LEU A 376 -8.80 -13.83 1.99
CA LEU A 376 -9.53 -13.97 0.73
C LEU A 376 -8.84 -14.97 -0.21
N ALA A 377 -7.51 -14.91 -0.34
CA ALA A 377 -6.74 -15.89 -1.10
C ALA A 377 -6.89 -17.31 -0.53
N LYS A 378 -6.92 -17.45 0.79
CA LYS A 378 -7.21 -18.74 1.47
C LYS A 378 -8.60 -19.26 1.11
N ASN A 379 -9.62 -18.41 1.09
CA ASN A 379 -10.98 -18.78 0.67
C ASN A 379 -11.03 -19.19 -0.81
N LEU A 380 -10.25 -18.54 -1.66
CA LEU A 380 -10.12 -18.85 -3.10
C LEU A 380 -9.20 -20.06 -3.35
N ASN A 381 -8.57 -20.61 -2.31
CA ASN A 381 -7.62 -21.73 -2.38
C ASN A 381 -6.42 -21.45 -3.32
N ILE A 382 -5.85 -20.25 -3.21
CA ILE A 382 -4.68 -19.77 -3.96
C ILE A 382 -3.59 -19.26 -3.01
N ASN A 383 -2.33 -19.22 -3.47
CA ASN A 383 -1.22 -18.67 -2.72
C ASN A 383 -1.10 -17.14 -2.92
N PRO A 384 -1.28 -16.29 -1.88
CA PRO A 384 -1.16 -14.84 -2.03
C PRO A 384 0.29 -14.34 -2.13
N PHE A 385 1.30 -15.17 -1.86
CA PHE A 385 2.68 -14.72 -1.68
C PHE A 385 3.57 -14.90 -2.92
N ASP A 386 3.21 -15.75 -3.86
CA ASP A 386 3.93 -15.93 -5.13
C ASP A 386 3.38 -15.04 -6.26
N GLN A 387 4.08 -14.98 -7.39
CA GLN A 387 3.66 -14.30 -8.61
C GLN A 387 4.30 -14.94 -9.86
N PRO A 388 4.00 -16.20 -10.18
CA PRO A 388 4.70 -16.93 -11.24
C PRO A 388 4.53 -16.29 -12.63
N ALA A 389 3.39 -15.64 -12.91
CA ALA A 389 3.11 -15.07 -14.23
C ALA A 389 4.07 -13.94 -14.62
N VAL A 390 4.50 -13.11 -13.67
CA VAL A 390 5.42 -11.99 -13.98
C VAL A 390 6.86 -12.47 -14.25
N GLU A 391 7.21 -13.69 -13.91
CA GLU A 391 8.51 -14.28 -14.26
C GLU A 391 8.66 -14.50 -15.77
N LEU A 392 7.55 -14.65 -16.51
CA LEU A 392 7.56 -14.72 -17.98
C LEU A 392 8.14 -13.43 -18.59
N ILE A 393 7.72 -12.28 -18.08
CA ILE A 393 8.21 -10.97 -18.54
C ILE A 393 9.72 -10.85 -18.26
N LYS A 394 10.15 -11.21 -17.05
CA LYS A 394 11.57 -11.17 -16.66
C LYS A 394 12.45 -12.09 -17.50
N LYS A 395 11.93 -13.28 -17.89
CA LYS A 395 12.65 -14.19 -18.79
C LYS A 395 12.85 -13.57 -20.17
N ARG A 396 11.80 -12.90 -20.72
CA ARG A 396 11.88 -12.23 -22.03
C ARG A 396 12.82 -11.01 -22.04
N LEU A 397 13.02 -10.35 -20.91
CA LEU A 397 13.99 -9.24 -20.80
C LEU A 397 15.46 -9.71 -20.75
N LYS A 398 15.70 -11.02 -20.57
CA LYS A 398 17.06 -11.60 -20.54
C LYS A 398 17.42 -12.33 -21.83
N SER A 399 16.43 -12.64 -22.69
CA SER A 399 16.59 -13.16 -24.04
C SER A 399 16.85 -12.02 -25.04
#